data_35f2683fcda8b1f8cff6bb424e06ddcc
#
_entry.id   35f2683fcda8b1f8cff6bb424e06ddcc
#
_cell.length_a   1.000
_cell.length_b   1.000
_cell.length_c   1.000
_cell.angle_alpha   90.00
_cell.angle_beta   90.00
_cell.angle_gamma   90.00
#
_symmetry.space_group_name_H-M   'P 1'
#
loop_
_entity.id
_entity.type
_entity.pdbx_description
1 polymer ?
#
loop_
_entity_poly.entity_id
_entity_poly.type
_entity_poly.pdbx_seq_one_letter_code
_entity_poly.pdbx_strand_id
1 'polypeptide(L)'
;GVRVFIKEFNQGPPAEAPISIRVLGDDWPSIKQGANLVEALFNEHAGTVNIENPIGKHKVDIKLDINRDKAAMLGLSVNTIDQTIRAALVGLPMGIYKDDLGDEFTIMLKSSDSLEPQINAFDSLQLQTPSGDMVPLKQVASIELASSIPRFQHHNTQRMARVTSDVRSGYNVADVTGDITTQ
;
A
#
# COMPACT_ATOMS: atom_id res chain seq x y z
N GLY A 1 2.26 18.22 2.41
CA GLY A 1 1.23 18.73 3.30
C GLY A 1 0.42 17.57 3.88
N VAL A 2 0.04 17.68 5.16
CA VAL A 2 -0.80 16.68 5.84
C VAL A 2 -2.24 16.98 5.49
N ARG A 3 -2.99 16.00 4.96
CA ARG A 3 -4.45 16.10 4.82
C ARG A 3 -5.09 15.36 6.00
N VAL A 4 -5.89 16.06 6.79
CA VAL A 4 -6.64 15.48 7.90
C VAL A 4 -8.10 15.34 7.46
N PHE A 5 -8.63 14.11 7.53
CA PHE A 5 -10.04 13.83 7.26
C PHE A 5 -10.73 13.52 8.59
N ILE A 6 -11.82 14.20 8.86
CA ILE A 6 -12.70 13.88 9.98
C ILE A 6 -13.85 13.07 9.40
N LYS A 7 -13.97 11.82 9.81
CA LYS A 7 -15.07 10.94 9.40
C LYS A 7 -15.98 10.74 10.61
N GLU A 8 -17.24 11.13 10.48
CA GLU A 8 -18.25 10.87 11.51
C GLU A 8 -18.57 9.37 11.52
N PHE A 9 -18.57 8.78 12.71
CA PHE A 9 -19.03 7.41 12.91
C PHE A 9 -20.55 7.38 12.91
N ASN A 10 -21.16 7.02 11.80
CA ASN A 10 -22.60 6.67 11.79
C ASN A 10 -22.77 5.24 12.33
N GLN A 11 -23.65 5.08 13.33
CA GLN A 11 -24.10 3.76 13.80
C GLN A 11 -24.99 3.13 12.71
N GLY A 12 -24.38 2.30 11.87
CA GLY A 12 -25.04 1.59 10.78
C GLY A 12 -24.03 0.74 9.99
N PRO A 13 -24.49 -0.11 9.04
CA PRO A 13 -23.57 -0.76 8.12
C PRO A 13 -22.74 0.33 7.42
N PRO A 14 -21.45 0.07 7.10
CA PRO A 14 -20.59 1.07 6.51
C PRO A 14 -21.25 1.66 5.27
N ALA A 15 -21.75 2.90 5.40
CA ALA A 15 -22.36 3.61 4.30
C ALA A 15 -21.26 3.89 3.28
N GLU A 16 -21.51 3.54 2.03
CA GLU A 16 -20.69 4.01 0.92
C GLU A 16 -20.74 5.54 0.91
N ALA A 17 -19.66 6.19 0.43
CA ALA A 17 -19.66 7.64 0.28
C ALA A 17 -20.90 8.10 -0.53
N PRO A 18 -21.44 9.29 -0.24
CA PRO A 18 -22.65 9.81 -0.91
C PRO A 18 -22.55 9.79 -2.43
N ILE A 19 -21.36 10.05 -2.99
CA ILE A 19 -21.10 9.95 -4.43
C ILE A 19 -20.01 8.89 -4.64
N SER A 20 -20.31 7.93 -5.52
CA SER A 20 -19.41 6.83 -5.87
C SER A 20 -19.47 6.55 -7.37
N ILE A 21 -18.42 6.90 -8.08
CA ILE A 21 -18.28 6.66 -9.53
C ILE A 21 -17.36 5.46 -9.75
N ARG A 22 -17.83 4.52 -10.57
CA ARG A 22 -17.09 3.33 -10.97
C ARG A 22 -16.53 3.53 -12.37
N VAL A 23 -15.21 3.45 -12.48
CA VAL A 23 -14.51 3.47 -13.76
C VAL A 23 -14.17 2.03 -14.12
N LEU A 24 -14.73 1.52 -15.19
CA LEU A 24 -14.56 0.17 -15.70
C LEU A 24 -13.66 0.20 -16.94
N GLY A 25 -12.86 -0.83 -17.13
CA GLY A 25 -12.01 -0.95 -18.31
C GLY A 25 -11.29 -2.29 -18.38
N ASP A 26 -10.72 -2.57 -19.55
CA ASP A 26 -10.02 -3.82 -19.82
C ASP A 26 -8.55 -3.77 -19.36
N ASP A 27 -7.96 -2.57 -19.34
CA ASP A 27 -6.57 -2.36 -18.93
C ASP A 27 -6.43 -1.28 -17.84
N TRP A 28 -5.38 -1.40 -17.03
CA TRP A 28 -5.12 -0.48 -15.92
C TRP A 28 -4.74 0.94 -16.33
N PRO A 29 -3.97 1.18 -17.42
CA PRO A 29 -3.68 2.53 -17.87
C PRO A 29 -4.95 3.33 -18.16
N SER A 30 -5.90 2.75 -18.88
CA SER A 30 -7.19 3.38 -19.22
C SER A 30 -8.04 3.64 -17.98
N ILE A 31 -8.13 2.67 -17.06
CA ILE A 31 -8.85 2.84 -15.80
C ILE A 31 -8.22 3.95 -14.96
N LYS A 32 -6.88 4.01 -14.90
CA LYS A 32 -6.15 5.06 -14.17
C LYS A 32 -6.43 6.44 -14.76
N GLN A 33 -6.42 6.56 -16.08
CA GLN A 33 -6.72 7.82 -16.76
C GLN A 33 -8.16 8.28 -16.46
N GLY A 34 -9.14 7.38 -16.56
CA GLY A 34 -10.52 7.67 -16.24
C GLY A 34 -10.73 8.02 -14.77
N ALA A 35 -10.10 7.31 -13.85
CA ALA A 35 -10.19 7.61 -12.42
C ALA A 35 -9.58 8.98 -12.06
N ASN A 36 -8.48 9.36 -12.71
CA ASN A 36 -7.87 10.66 -12.52
C ASN A 36 -8.74 11.78 -13.11
N LEU A 37 -9.44 11.53 -14.23
CA LEU A 37 -10.39 12.47 -14.79
C LEU A 37 -11.56 12.71 -13.82
N VAL A 38 -12.16 11.64 -13.29
CA VAL A 38 -13.22 11.75 -12.28
C VAL A 38 -12.74 12.49 -11.02
N GLU A 39 -11.51 12.22 -10.56
CA GLU A 39 -10.92 12.95 -9.44
C GLU A 39 -10.76 14.44 -9.75
N ALA A 40 -10.36 14.80 -10.97
CA ALA A 40 -10.25 16.19 -11.40
C ALA A 40 -11.62 16.89 -11.40
N LEU A 41 -12.65 16.25 -11.97
CA LEU A 41 -14.03 16.78 -11.97
C LEU A 41 -14.55 16.98 -10.55
N PHE A 42 -14.29 16.03 -9.64
CA PHE A 42 -14.62 16.19 -8.23
C PHE A 42 -13.89 17.38 -7.59
N ASN A 43 -12.60 17.58 -7.89
CA ASN A 43 -11.81 18.68 -7.32
C ASN A 43 -12.26 20.04 -7.82
N GLU A 44 -12.81 20.14 -9.02
CA GLU A 44 -13.31 21.38 -9.62
C GLU A 44 -14.69 21.76 -9.07
N HIS A 45 -15.49 20.80 -8.64
CA HIS A 45 -16.85 21.08 -8.16
C HIS A 45 -16.85 21.56 -6.69
N ALA A 46 -17.46 22.71 -6.41
CA ALA A 46 -17.45 23.31 -5.07
C ALA A 46 -18.19 22.50 -3.99
N GLY A 47 -19.12 21.63 -4.39
CA GLY A 47 -19.92 20.79 -3.51
C GLY A 47 -19.28 19.48 -3.09
N THR A 48 -18.12 19.11 -3.65
CA THR A 48 -17.42 17.87 -3.34
C THR A 48 -16.32 18.07 -2.30
N VAL A 49 -16.16 17.11 -1.39
CA VAL A 49 -15.10 17.09 -0.37
C VAL A 49 -14.66 15.64 -0.10
N ASN A 50 -13.52 15.48 0.57
CA ASN A 50 -12.99 14.16 0.96
C ASN A 50 -12.89 13.16 -0.20
N ILE A 51 -12.36 13.63 -1.33
CA ILE A 51 -12.25 12.82 -2.54
C ILE A 51 -11.23 11.71 -2.33
N GLU A 52 -11.65 10.48 -2.60
CA GLU A 52 -10.79 9.30 -2.55
C GLU A 52 -10.68 8.64 -3.93
N ASN A 53 -9.47 8.68 -4.49
CA ASN A 53 -9.11 7.90 -5.67
C ASN A 53 -8.07 6.84 -5.27
N PRO A 54 -8.44 5.55 -5.23
CA PRO A 54 -7.54 4.49 -4.79
C PRO A 54 -6.36 4.26 -5.75
N ILE A 55 -6.51 4.65 -7.04
CA ILE A 55 -5.45 4.50 -8.06
C ILE A 55 -4.57 5.74 -8.13
N GLY A 56 -5.09 6.91 -7.77
CA GLY A 56 -4.33 8.18 -7.75
C GLY A 56 -3.25 8.21 -6.66
N LYS A 57 -3.40 7.43 -5.60
CA LYS A 57 -2.38 7.30 -4.55
C LYS A 57 -1.26 6.38 -5.04
N HIS A 58 -0.14 6.97 -5.43
CA HIS A 58 1.06 6.20 -5.73
C HIS A 58 1.57 5.53 -4.44
N LYS A 59 1.36 4.23 -4.34
CA LYS A 59 2.07 3.43 -3.37
C LYS A 59 3.40 3.02 -4.00
N VAL A 60 4.49 3.26 -3.29
CA VAL A 60 5.80 2.78 -3.70
C VAL A 60 6.05 1.50 -2.93
N ASP A 61 6.14 0.40 -3.65
CA ASP A 61 6.55 -0.89 -3.10
C ASP A 61 8.04 -1.10 -3.34
N ILE A 62 8.70 -1.68 -2.36
CA ILE A 62 10.07 -2.15 -2.50
C ILE A 62 10.00 -3.55 -3.13
N LYS A 63 10.42 -3.64 -4.38
CA LYS A 63 10.54 -4.91 -5.08
C LYS A 63 11.98 -5.40 -4.94
N LEU A 64 12.11 -6.61 -4.43
CA LEU A 64 13.40 -7.27 -4.28
C LEU A 64 13.62 -8.21 -5.48
N ASP A 65 14.71 -8.01 -6.19
CA ASP A 65 15.18 -8.92 -7.23
C ASP A 65 16.39 -9.71 -6.71
N ILE A 66 16.22 -11.03 -6.59
CA ILE A 66 17.24 -11.93 -6.06
C ILE A 66 17.90 -12.68 -7.22
N ASN A 67 19.21 -12.53 -7.38
CA ASN A 67 20.00 -13.32 -8.31
C ASN A 67 20.20 -14.73 -7.74
N ARG A 68 19.34 -15.67 -8.19
CA ARG A 68 19.31 -17.05 -7.70
C ARG A 68 20.61 -17.80 -7.96
N ASP A 69 21.27 -17.54 -9.09
CA ASP A 69 22.50 -18.21 -9.46
C ASP A 69 23.65 -17.82 -8.52
N LYS A 70 23.80 -16.51 -8.27
CA LYS A 70 24.79 -16.03 -7.30
C LYS A 70 24.50 -16.51 -5.88
N ALA A 71 23.22 -16.49 -5.46
CA ALA A 71 22.82 -17.01 -4.15
C ALA A 71 23.18 -18.50 -4.01
N ALA A 72 22.90 -19.32 -5.03
CA ALA A 72 23.21 -20.75 -5.04
C ALA A 72 24.74 -21.00 -4.98
N MET A 73 25.55 -20.22 -5.71
CA MET A 73 27.01 -20.31 -5.65
C MET A 73 27.59 -20.06 -4.25
N LEU A 74 26.90 -19.22 -3.45
CA LEU A 74 27.26 -18.90 -2.08
C LEU A 74 26.58 -19.82 -1.05
N GLY A 75 25.81 -20.82 -1.50
CA GLY A 75 25.04 -21.73 -0.65
C GLY A 75 23.86 -21.06 0.07
N LEU A 76 23.43 -19.87 -0.39
CA LEU A 76 22.33 -19.14 0.22
C LEU A 76 20.99 -19.53 -0.40
N SER A 77 20.03 -19.90 0.44
CA SER A 77 18.66 -20.12 -0.02
C SER A 77 17.91 -18.80 -0.15
N VAL A 78 16.97 -18.72 -1.11
CA VAL A 78 16.08 -17.56 -1.26
C VAL A 78 15.30 -17.28 0.04
N ASN A 79 14.91 -18.33 0.76
CA ASN A 79 14.21 -18.22 2.02
C ASN A 79 15.07 -17.56 3.12
N THR A 80 16.34 -17.93 3.20
CA THR A 80 17.29 -17.28 4.14
C THR A 80 17.45 -15.79 3.84
N ILE A 81 17.55 -15.45 2.55
CA ILE A 81 17.66 -14.05 2.09
C ILE A 81 16.38 -13.28 2.48
N ASP A 82 15.18 -13.83 2.18
CA ASP A 82 13.90 -13.20 2.50
C ASP A 82 13.72 -13.00 4.01
N GLN A 83 14.03 -14.00 4.81
CA GLN A 83 13.93 -13.90 6.28
C GLN A 83 14.87 -12.84 6.84
N THR A 84 16.11 -12.74 6.34
CA THR A 84 17.07 -11.73 6.80
C THR A 84 16.59 -10.33 6.48
N ILE A 85 16.04 -10.12 5.28
CA ILE A 85 15.48 -8.83 4.85
C ILE A 85 14.26 -8.47 5.68
N ARG A 86 13.34 -9.42 5.91
CA ARG A 86 12.17 -9.20 6.78
C ARG A 86 12.57 -8.83 8.19
N ALA A 87 13.54 -9.55 8.77
CA ALA A 87 14.03 -9.24 10.10
C ALA A 87 14.57 -7.81 10.20
N ALA A 88 15.28 -7.36 9.18
CA ALA A 88 15.89 -6.05 9.17
C ALA A 88 14.91 -4.91 8.90
N LEU A 89 13.95 -5.09 7.97
CA LEU A 89 13.07 -4.01 7.53
C LEU A 89 11.74 -3.96 8.31
N VAL A 90 11.16 -5.10 8.61
CA VAL A 90 9.80 -5.19 9.20
C VAL A 90 9.86 -5.73 10.62
N GLY A 91 10.81 -6.61 10.88
CA GLY A 91 10.91 -7.42 12.07
C GLY A 91 10.30 -8.82 11.88
N LEU A 92 10.71 -9.74 12.73
CA LEU A 92 10.21 -11.11 12.78
C LEU A 92 9.35 -11.32 14.02
N PRO A 93 8.13 -11.84 13.90
CA PRO A 93 7.37 -12.28 15.05
C PRO A 93 8.03 -13.52 15.65
N MET A 94 8.46 -13.42 16.92
CA MET A 94 9.17 -14.49 17.64
C MET A 94 8.26 -15.30 18.55
N GLY A 95 7.10 -14.74 18.92
CA GLY A 95 6.16 -15.39 19.81
C GLY A 95 5.11 -14.43 20.32
N ILE A 96 4.29 -14.93 21.23
CA ILE A 96 3.23 -14.17 21.90
C ILE A 96 3.55 -14.15 23.40
N TYR A 97 3.53 -12.98 23.98
CA TYR A 97 3.55 -12.77 25.43
C TYR A 97 2.12 -12.50 25.89
N LYS A 98 1.73 -13.18 26.94
CA LYS A 98 0.45 -12.97 27.60
C LYS A 98 0.69 -12.34 28.96
N ASP A 99 0.07 -11.20 29.23
CA ASP A 99 0.20 -10.52 30.50
C ASP A 99 -0.70 -11.13 31.59
N ASP A 100 -0.58 -10.60 32.81
CA ASP A 100 -1.35 -11.07 33.98
C ASP A 100 -2.87 -10.79 33.86
N LEU A 101 -3.27 -9.88 32.96
CA LEU A 101 -4.65 -9.54 32.66
C LEU A 101 -5.26 -10.45 31.58
N GLY A 102 -4.40 -11.24 30.91
CA GLY A 102 -4.78 -12.15 29.84
C GLY A 102 -4.67 -11.57 28.44
N ASP A 103 -4.16 -10.35 28.29
CA ASP A 103 -3.95 -9.72 26.99
C ASP A 103 -2.73 -10.30 26.28
N GLU A 104 -2.82 -10.47 24.96
CA GLU A 104 -1.79 -11.06 24.13
C GLU A 104 -1.02 -10.00 23.34
N PHE A 105 0.31 -10.02 23.49
CA PHE A 105 1.23 -9.13 22.80
C PHE A 105 2.19 -9.92 21.93
N THR A 106 2.31 -9.53 20.66
CA THR A 106 3.28 -10.15 19.77
C THR A 106 4.69 -9.63 20.06
N ILE A 107 5.61 -10.55 20.37
CA ILE A 107 7.03 -10.23 20.51
C ILE A 107 7.64 -10.12 19.11
N MET A 108 8.17 -8.94 18.78
CA MET A 108 8.82 -8.67 17.51
C MET A 108 10.32 -8.50 17.68
N LEU A 109 11.09 -9.29 16.93
CA LEU A 109 12.54 -9.09 16.78
C LEU A 109 12.79 -8.09 15.65
N LYS A 110 13.42 -6.96 15.96
CA LYS A 110 13.79 -5.93 14.98
C LYS A 110 15.27 -5.56 15.14
N SER A 111 15.86 -5.06 14.04
CA SER A 111 17.19 -4.42 14.15
C SER A 111 17.10 -3.16 15.02
N SER A 112 18.13 -2.88 15.81
CA SER A 112 18.17 -1.75 16.74
C SER A 112 18.05 -0.38 16.05
N ASP A 113 18.43 -0.30 14.78
CA ASP A 113 18.44 0.95 13.99
C ASP A 113 17.10 1.25 13.31
N SER A 114 16.10 0.38 13.44
CA SER A 114 14.85 0.48 12.69
C SER A 114 13.63 0.77 13.54
N LEU A 115 13.54 1.97 14.11
CA LEU A 115 12.22 2.53 14.48
C LEU A 115 11.42 2.89 13.22
N GLU A 116 12.09 3.18 12.11
CA GLU A 116 11.48 3.37 10.78
C GLU A 116 12.24 2.54 9.73
N PRO A 117 11.52 1.87 8.79
CA PRO A 117 12.16 1.12 7.70
C PRO A 117 12.98 2.07 6.84
N GLN A 118 14.30 2.02 6.96
CA GLN A 118 15.19 2.83 6.16
C GLN A 118 15.69 2.00 4.97
N ILE A 119 15.49 2.51 3.75
CA ILE A 119 16.03 1.90 2.53
C ILE A 119 17.56 1.76 2.62
N ASN A 120 18.21 2.69 3.32
CA ASN A 120 19.66 2.66 3.56
C ASN A 120 20.12 1.45 4.40
N ALA A 121 19.23 0.86 5.21
CA ALA A 121 19.55 -0.35 5.96
C ALA A 121 19.87 -1.54 5.04
N PHE A 122 19.28 -1.57 3.84
CA PHE A 122 19.57 -2.60 2.84
C PHE A 122 21.04 -2.62 2.41
N ASP A 123 21.67 -1.46 2.35
CA ASP A 123 23.07 -1.33 1.94
C ASP A 123 24.06 -1.90 2.95
N SER A 124 23.68 -1.93 4.22
CA SER A 124 24.50 -2.44 5.32
C SER A 124 24.20 -3.90 5.68
N LEU A 125 23.13 -4.50 5.11
CA LEU A 125 22.77 -5.87 5.42
C LEU A 125 23.79 -6.88 4.92
N GLN A 126 24.13 -7.82 5.80
CA GLN A 126 25.00 -8.94 5.51
C GLN A 126 24.26 -10.26 5.72
N LEU A 127 24.56 -11.20 4.85
CA LEU A 127 24.04 -12.56 4.88
C LEU A 127 25.13 -13.50 5.36
N GLN A 128 24.80 -14.38 6.29
CA GLN A 128 25.73 -15.44 6.71
C GLN A 128 25.56 -16.66 5.79
N THR A 129 26.66 -17.05 5.16
CA THR A 129 26.70 -18.26 4.36
C THR A 129 26.77 -19.52 5.26
N PRO A 130 26.47 -20.72 4.74
CA PRO A 130 26.63 -21.96 5.51
C PRO A 130 28.07 -22.21 5.96
N SER A 131 29.07 -21.65 5.27
CA SER A 131 30.48 -21.71 5.68
C SER A 131 30.82 -20.75 6.83
N GLY A 132 29.93 -19.86 7.21
CA GLY A 132 30.13 -18.86 8.27
C GLY A 132 30.62 -17.50 7.78
N ASP A 133 30.86 -17.35 6.48
CA ASP A 133 31.31 -16.10 5.89
C ASP A 133 30.16 -15.08 5.81
N MET A 134 30.50 -13.81 5.96
CA MET A 134 29.54 -12.72 5.83
C MET A 134 29.61 -12.09 4.44
N VAL A 135 28.49 -12.10 3.71
CA VAL A 135 28.39 -11.57 2.34
C VAL A 135 27.39 -10.42 2.30
N PRO A 136 27.75 -9.25 1.75
CA PRO A 136 26.81 -8.15 1.57
C PRO A 136 25.60 -8.56 0.72
N LEU A 137 24.39 -8.20 1.18
CA LEU A 137 23.14 -8.52 0.48
C LEU A 137 23.13 -8.06 -0.98
N LYS A 138 23.72 -6.89 -1.28
CA LYS A 138 23.80 -6.35 -2.64
C LYS A 138 24.58 -7.22 -3.64
N GLN A 139 25.35 -8.20 -3.20
CA GLN A 139 26.00 -9.15 -4.11
C GLN A 139 24.99 -10.13 -4.72
N VAL A 140 23.93 -10.43 -4.01
CA VAL A 140 22.91 -11.43 -4.39
C VAL A 140 21.53 -10.87 -4.64
N ALA A 141 21.27 -9.61 -4.27
CA ALA A 141 19.95 -8.99 -4.45
C ALA A 141 20.10 -7.49 -4.78
N SER A 142 19.11 -6.97 -5.50
CA SER A 142 18.93 -5.54 -5.77
C SER A 142 17.53 -5.09 -5.38
N ILE A 143 17.39 -3.81 -5.02
CA ILE A 143 16.10 -3.19 -4.72
C ILE A 143 15.67 -2.33 -5.90
N GLU A 144 14.43 -2.49 -6.30
CA GLU A 144 13.73 -1.58 -7.20
C GLU A 144 12.55 -0.94 -6.48
N LEU A 145 12.40 0.37 -6.62
CA LEU A 145 11.20 1.07 -6.18
C LEU A 145 10.18 1.00 -7.31
N ALA A 146 9.14 0.22 -7.13
CA ALA A 146 8.08 0.06 -8.10
C ALA A 146 6.80 0.77 -7.63
N SER A 147 6.17 1.52 -8.53
CA SER A 147 4.84 2.03 -8.27
C SER A 147 3.84 0.87 -8.30
N SER A 148 3.08 0.71 -7.23
CA SER A 148 2.07 -0.34 -7.15
C SER A 148 0.68 0.23 -6.96
N ILE A 149 -0.31 -0.55 -7.41
CA ILE A 149 -1.72 -0.24 -7.19
C ILE A 149 -2.14 -0.89 -5.87
N PRO A 150 -2.61 -0.10 -4.88
CA PRO A 150 -2.87 -0.62 -3.53
C PRO A 150 -3.92 -1.72 -3.48
N ARG A 151 -4.88 -1.69 -4.40
CA ARG A 151 -6.00 -2.63 -4.42
C ARG A 151 -6.54 -2.83 -5.83
N PHE A 152 -6.67 -4.08 -6.25
CA PHE A 152 -7.37 -4.47 -7.46
C PHE A 152 -8.84 -4.76 -7.12
N GLN A 153 -9.76 -4.06 -7.76
CA GLN A 153 -11.19 -4.31 -7.63
C GLN A 153 -11.77 -4.79 -8.96
N HIS A 154 -12.77 -5.64 -8.87
CA HIS A 154 -13.53 -6.13 -10.04
C HIS A 154 -15.02 -5.93 -9.79
N HIS A 155 -15.74 -5.63 -10.85
CA HIS A 155 -17.19 -5.60 -10.87
C HIS A 155 -17.68 -6.41 -12.09
N ASN A 156 -18.48 -7.45 -11.85
CA ASN A 156 -18.93 -8.37 -12.89
C ASN A 156 -17.78 -8.86 -13.81
N THR A 157 -16.68 -9.33 -13.18
CA THR A 157 -15.44 -9.80 -13.84
C THR A 157 -14.58 -8.74 -14.52
N GLN A 158 -15.07 -7.52 -14.71
CA GLN A 158 -14.29 -6.40 -15.25
C GLN A 158 -13.48 -5.70 -14.16
N ARG A 159 -12.30 -5.26 -14.53
CA ARG A 159 -11.46 -4.43 -13.64
C ARG A 159 -12.11 -3.09 -13.42
N MET A 160 -12.05 -2.58 -12.17
CA MET A 160 -12.61 -1.28 -11.86
C MET A 160 -11.75 -0.47 -10.90
N ALA A 161 -11.90 0.84 -10.99
CA ALA A 161 -11.59 1.79 -9.93
C ALA A 161 -12.88 2.42 -9.41
N ARG A 162 -12.95 2.64 -8.11
CA ARG A 162 -14.05 3.36 -7.50
C ARG A 162 -13.51 4.68 -6.94
N VAL A 163 -13.94 5.79 -7.53
CA VAL A 163 -13.64 7.13 -7.01
C VAL A 163 -14.82 7.61 -6.23
N THR A 164 -14.59 8.07 -5.01
CA THR A 164 -15.66 8.48 -4.09
C THR A 164 -15.45 9.91 -3.61
N SER A 165 -16.55 10.57 -3.27
CA SER A 165 -16.55 11.90 -2.68
C SER A 165 -17.68 12.04 -1.67
N ASP A 166 -17.41 12.76 -0.59
CA ASP A 166 -18.46 13.28 0.28
C ASP A 166 -19.03 14.57 -0.33
N VAL A 167 -20.23 14.95 0.11
CA VAL A 167 -20.89 16.17 -0.30
C VAL A 167 -20.82 17.20 0.83
N ARG A 168 -20.41 18.41 0.49
CA ARG A 168 -20.30 19.53 1.44
C ARG A 168 -21.69 19.89 1.97
N SER A 169 -21.76 20.26 3.25
CA SER A 169 -23.00 20.75 3.87
C SER A 169 -23.56 21.93 3.06
N GLY A 170 -24.87 21.88 2.77
CA GLY A 170 -25.58 22.88 1.96
C GLY A 170 -25.71 22.51 0.46
N TYR A 171 -25.10 21.43 0.01
CA TYR A 171 -25.27 20.90 -1.35
C TYR A 171 -26.14 19.64 -1.33
N ASN A 172 -26.90 19.41 -2.40
CA ASN A 172 -27.69 18.21 -2.60
C ASN A 172 -26.90 17.18 -3.41
N VAL A 173 -26.90 15.93 -2.98
CA VAL A 173 -26.19 14.82 -3.66
C VAL A 173 -26.63 14.66 -5.12
N ALA A 174 -27.95 14.77 -5.37
CA ALA A 174 -28.50 14.61 -6.72
C ALA A 174 -28.03 15.71 -7.68
N ASP A 175 -28.00 16.97 -7.20
CA ASP A 175 -27.57 18.11 -8.00
C ASP A 175 -26.07 18.00 -8.33
N VAL A 176 -25.24 17.74 -7.30
CA VAL A 176 -23.80 17.54 -7.49
C VAL A 176 -23.48 16.39 -8.45
N THR A 177 -24.22 15.27 -8.32
CA THR A 177 -24.04 14.13 -9.21
C THR A 177 -24.47 14.46 -10.66
N GLY A 178 -25.57 15.21 -10.82
CA GLY A 178 -26.05 15.66 -12.12
C GLY A 178 -25.04 16.58 -12.83
N ASP A 179 -24.49 17.56 -12.11
CA ASP A 179 -23.51 18.50 -12.65
C ASP A 179 -22.22 17.78 -13.14
N ILE A 180 -21.75 16.79 -12.36
CA ILE A 180 -20.55 16.03 -12.71
C ILE A 180 -20.78 15.08 -13.89
N THR A 181 -21.99 14.52 -14.02
CA THR A 181 -22.30 13.57 -15.08
C THR A 181 -22.54 14.25 -16.44
N THR A 182 -22.80 15.57 -16.43
CA THR A 182 -23.11 16.34 -17.64
C THR A 182 -21.86 16.99 -18.27
N GLN A 183 -20.72 16.96 -17.59
CA GLN A 183 -19.41 17.43 -18.05
C GLN A 183 -18.62 16.28 -18.73
#